data_67f972e2d4973effc0e026b2c618f67d
#
_entry.id   67f972e2d4973effc0e026b2c618f67d
#
_cell.length_a   1.000
_cell.length_b   1.000
_cell.length_c   1.000
_cell.angle_alpha   90.00
_cell.angle_beta   90.00
_cell.angle_gamma   90.00
#
_symmetry.space_group_name_H-M   'P 1'
#
loop_
_entity.id
_entity.type
_entity.pdbx_description
1 polymer ?
#
loop_
_entity_poly.entity_id
_entity_poly.type
_entity_poly.pdbx_seq_one_letter_code
_entity_poly.pdbx_strand_id
1 'polypeptide(L)'
;MRKSTVLFLFLLIYGFTATAQEKKEVIDNIIKEARENSQLKKLAYEMTDLIGPRLVGTPQMQKAHDWAVSTYDGWGISAENEQWGVWRGWERGITHIDLVSPRTVSLEGMQLAWSPGMKKPVTAEVIMIPDVADSAAFRNWLPTVKGKFVMISMMQPTGRPDYNWKEFATEESFEKMKKERTQQTEAWARRIQKTGYNQRTIATALEDAGAAGVIASYWSAGFGVQKIFGANTKKIPTIDIALEDYGMLYRLVENGAKPQIRLMAESKELGEKPAFNTIATIPGTELPEEYVILSAHFDSWDGGTGATDNATGTLVMMEAMRILKKMYPNPKRTIIAGHWGSEEQGLNGSRSFVEDHPEIVENIQAVFNQDNGTGRVVNITGQGFLHAYEYIPRWLSAVPREITTHIETSFPGSPSGGGSDYASFLAVGAPAFSLSSLNWSYYNYTWHTNRDTYDKIVFDDVQSNAILTAILAYMASEDPERTSREKAVLPINPRTGSQMNWPNQRKATRRGGFD
;
A
#
# COMPACT_ATOMS: atom_id res chain seq x y z
N MET A 1 55.40 -19.33 31.80
CA MET A 1 54.56 -19.13 30.61
C MET A 1 53.15 -19.75 30.67
N ARG A 2 52.82 -20.73 31.53
CA ARG A 2 51.47 -21.35 31.57
C ARG A 2 50.40 -20.54 32.35
N LYS A 3 50.77 -19.65 33.28
CA LYS A 3 49.79 -18.88 34.09
C LYS A 3 49.19 -17.68 33.35
N SER A 4 49.92 -17.04 32.40
CA SER A 4 49.40 -15.90 31.62
C SER A 4 48.38 -16.30 30.56
N THR A 5 48.47 -17.48 29.98
CA THR A 5 47.56 -17.99 28.94
C THR A 5 46.17 -18.33 29.51
N VAL A 6 46.12 -18.85 30.75
CA VAL A 6 44.85 -19.18 31.45
C VAL A 6 44.11 -17.89 31.85
N LEU A 7 44.80 -16.83 32.27
CA LEU A 7 44.18 -15.56 32.62
C LEU A 7 43.57 -14.84 31.41
N PHE A 8 44.25 -14.94 30.23
CA PHE A 8 43.75 -14.38 28.99
C PHE A 8 42.50 -15.12 28.48
N LEU A 9 42.43 -16.46 28.66
CA LEU A 9 41.28 -17.26 28.30
C LEU A 9 40.07 -16.95 29.23
N PHE A 10 40.29 -16.75 30.52
CA PHE A 10 39.24 -16.35 31.46
C PHE A 10 38.70 -14.94 31.18
N LEU A 11 39.52 -13.97 30.83
CA LEU A 11 39.11 -12.62 30.46
C LEU A 11 38.29 -12.59 29.17
N LEU A 12 38.67 -13.42 28.16
CA LEU A 12 37.91 -13.58 26.93
C LEU A 12 36.51 -14.23 27.19
N ILE A 13 36.45 -15.29 28.02
CA ILE A 13 35.17 -15.93 28.37
C ILE A 13 34.28 -14.99 29.15
N TYR A 14 34.80 -14.21 30.13
CA TYR A 14 34.05 -13.21 30.85
C TYR A 14 33.54 -12.06 29.95
N GLY A 15 34.32 -11.62 28.99
CA GLY A 15 33.93 -10.61 28.01
C GLY A 15 32.77 -11.09 27.13
N PHE A 16 32.82 -12.32 26.64
CA PHE A 16 31.76 -12.91 25.80
C PHE A 16 30.46 -13.16 26.57
N THR A 17 30.55 -13.55 27.84
CA THR A 17 29.33 -13.77 28.67
C THR A 17 28.68 -12.45 29.06
N ALA A 18 29.42 -11.39 29.30
CA ALA A 18 28.91 -10.06 29.63
C ALA A 18 28.14 -9.44 28.44
N THR A 19 28.73 -9.49 27.24
CA THR A 19 28.08 -8.97 26.01
C THR A 19 26.84 -9.76 25.60
N ALA A 20 26.83 -11.08 25.78
CA ALA A 20 25.65 -11.91 25.52
C ALA A 20 24.51 -11.63 26.52
N GLN A 21 24.84 -11.38 27.79
CA GLN A 21 23.87 -11.04 28.82
C GLN A 21 23.25 -9.66 28.57
N GLU A 22 24.04 -8.67 28.18
CA GLU A 22 23.58 -7.32 27.83
C GLU A 22 22.62 -7.34 26.63
N LYS A 23 22.98 -8.06 25.56
CA LYS A 23 22.10 -8.24 24.41
C LYS A 23 20.76 -8.85 24.79
N LYS A 24 20.79 -9.89 25.63
CA LYS A 24 19.56 -10.53 26.11
C LYS A 24 18.67 -9.57 26.89
N GLU A 25 19.27 -8.75 27.77
CA GLU A 25 18.54 -7.78 28.57
C GLU A 25 17.86 -6.70 27.69
N VAL A 26 18.54 -6.17 26.67
CA VAL A 26 17.94 -5.21 25.72
C VAL A 26 16.74 -5.85 24.99
N ILE A 27 16.88 -7.08 24.52
CA ILE A 27 15.79 -7.80 23.82
C ILE A 27 14.60 -8.03 24.75
N ASP A 28 14.83 -8.50 25.98
CA ASP A 28 13.78 -8.72 26.97
C ASP A 28 13.04 -7.40 27.28
N ASN A 29 13.77 -6.27 27.37
CA ASN A 29 13.21 -4.95 27.59
C ASN A 29 12.40 -4.45 26.38
N ILE A 30 12.86 -4.68 25.13
CA ILE A 30 12.10 -4.38 23.90
C ILE A 30 10.75 -5.12 23.93
N ILE A 31 10.77 -6.43 24.21
CA ILE A 31 9.55 -7.25 24.25
C ILE A 31 8.61 -6.76 25.34
N LYS A 32 9.13 -6.48 26.53
CA LYS A 32 8.35 -5.97 27.67
C LYS A 32 7.70 -4.63 27.35
N GLU A 33 8.46 -3.67 26.83
CA GLU A 33 7.97 -2.35 26.47
C GLU A 33 6.86 -2.42 25.40
N ALA A 34 7.05 -3.27 24.37
CA ALA A 34 6.06 -3.47 23.32
C ALA A 34 4.74 -4.06 23.86
N ARG A 35 4.81 -4.97 24.83
CA ARG A 35 3.63 -5.63 25.39
C ARG A 35 2.89 -4.79 26.42
N GLU A 36 3.62 -4.14 27.31
CA GLU A 36 3.05 -3.44 28.46
C GLU A 36 2.68 -1.97 28.17
N ASN A 37 3.37 -1.33 27.21
CA ASN A 37 3.26 0.11 26.96
C ASN A 37 2.99 0.46 25.50
N SER A 38 2.43 -0.46 24.71
CA SER A 38 2.12 -0.23 23.31
C SER A 38 1.23 0.99 23.08
N GLN A 39 1.60 1.80 22.11
CA GLN A 39 0.82 2.96 21.67
C GLN A 39 0.04 2.72 20.37
N LEU A 40 0.11 1.51 19.81
CA LEU A 40 -0.46 1.16 18.50
C LEU A 40 -1.93 1.56 18.34
N LYS A 41 -2.79 1.26 19.35
CA LYS A 41 -4.22 1.60 19.27
C LYS A 41 -4.47 3.12 19.25
N LYS A 42 -3.70 3.88 20.04
CA LYS A 42 -3.79 5.33 20.05
C LYS A 42 -3.34 5.93 18.73
N LEU A 43 -2.17 5.51 18.24
CA LEU A 43 -1.62 5.97 16.97
C LEU A 43 -2.54 5.60 15.79
N ALA A 44 -3.11 4.39 15.79
CA ALA A 44 -4.07 3.95 14.79
C ALA A 44 -5.30 4.86 14.76
N TYR A 45 -5.91 5.12 15.92
CA TYR A 45 -7.06 6.04 16.03
C TYR A 45 -6.73 7.45 15.52
N GLU A 46 -5.57 7.99 15.90
CA GLU A 46 -5.15 9.33 15.47
C GLU A 46 -4.94 9.38 13.94
N MET A 47 -4.30 8.37 13.36
CA MET A 47 -3.99 8.33 11.94
C MET A 47 -5.23 8.01 11.09
N THR A 48 -6.04 7.04 11.49
CA THR A 48 -7.16 6.58 10.64
C THR A 48 -8.46 7.36 10.88
N ASP A 49 -8.81 7.65 12.12
CA ASP A 49 -10.11 8.25 12.45
C ASP A 49 -10.06 9.77 12.56
N LEU A 50 -8.96 10.35 13.12
CA LEU A 50 -8.81 11.81 13.26
C LEU A 50 -8.22 12.48 12.01
N ILE A 51 -7.25 11.84 11.33
CA ILE A 51 -6.64 12.36 10.11
C ILE A 51 -7.41 11.83 8.91
N GLY A 52 -7.58 10.51 8.81
CA GLY A 52 -8.30 9.84 7.73
C GLY A 52 -7.39 9.48 6.55
N PRO A 53 -7.97 9.41 5.32
CA PRO A 53 -7.23 9.03 4.12
C PRO A 53 -6.10 10.00 3.79
N ARG A 54 -4.97 9.45 3.35
CA ARG A 54 -3.71 10.18 3.16
C ARG A 54 -3.27 10.21 1.70
N LEU A 55 -4.21 10.53 0.79
CA LEU A 55 -3.90 10.62 -0.62
C LEU A 55 -2.89 11.76 -0.88
N VAL A 56 -1.88 11.51 -1.71
CA VAL A 56 -0.86 12.52 -2.04
C VAL A 56 -1.50 13.81 -2.61
N GLY A 57 -1.02 14.96 -2.15
CA GLY A 57 -1.52 16.29 -2.54
C GLY A 57 -2.81 16.72 -1.82
N THR A 58 -3.30 15.96 -0.84
CA THR A 58 -4.46 16.34 -0.03
C THR A 58 -4.06 17.06 1.28
N PRO A 59 -4.95 17.88 1.85
CA PRO A 59 -4.71 18.49 3.17
C PRO A 59 -4.54 17.45 4.28
N GLN A 60 -5.21 16.29 4.17
CA GLN A 60 -5.09 15.20 5.13
C GLN A 60 -3.70 14.57 5.11
N MET A 61 -3.09 14.41 3.92
CA MET A 61 -1.72 13.93 3.81
C MET A 61 -0.73 14.89 4.48
N GLN A 62 -0.87 16.19 4.26
CA GLN A 62 -0.04 17.19 4.95
C GLN A 62 -0.21 17.10 6.46
N LYS A 63 -1.46 17.02 6.94
CA LYS A 63 -1.75 16.86 8.36
C LYS A 63 -1.13 15.60 8.95
N ALA A 64 -1.09 14.51 8.19
CA ALA A 64 -0.45 13.26 8.62
C ALA A 64 1.07 13.43 8.77
N HIS A 65 1.73 14.07 7.79
CA HIS A 65 3.15 14.40 7.87
C HIS A 65 3.48 15.23 9.12
N ASP A 66 2.73 16.31 9.37
CA ASP A 66 2.94 17.18 10.53
C ASP A 66 2.68 16.46 11.86
N TRP A 67 1.65 15.58 11.89
CA TRP A 67 1.36 14.73 13.04
C TRP A 67 2.48 13.73 13.33
N ALA A 68 3.06 13.10 12.31
CA ALA A 68 4.14 12.14 12.49
C ALA A 68 5.40 12.81 13.05
N VAL A 69 5.80 13.97 12.51
CA VAL A 69 6.92 14.76 13.04
C VAL A 69 6.67 15.11 14.51
N SER A 70 5.51 15.69 14.85
CA SER A 70 5.16 16.04 16.22
C SER A 70 5.15 14.84 17.17
N THR A 71 4.74 13.67 16.69
CA THR A 71 4.71 12.44 17.47
C THR A 71 6.12 11.95 17.79
N TYR A 72 7.02 11.95 16.81
CA TYR A 72 8.43 11.60 16.99
C TYR A 72 9.15 12.57 17.92
N ASP A 73 8.94 13.87 17.74
CA ASP A 73 9.49 14.91 18.62
C ASP A 73 9.05 14.69 20.06
N GLY A 74 7.79 14.32 20.28
CA GLY A 74 7.26 13.96 21.60
C GLY A 74 7.94 12.75 22.25
N TRP A 75 8.56 11.87 21.45
CA TRP A 75 9.38 10.75 21.93
C TRP A 75 10.88 11.09 22.04
N GLY A 76 11.28 12.32 21.69
CA GLY A 76 12.67 12.75 21.63
C GLY A 76 13.46 12.14 20.46
N ILE A 77 12.77 11.82 19.37
CA ILE A 77 13.33 11.36 18.10
C ILE A 77 13.27 12.51 17.12
N SER A 78 14.41 12.90 16.53
CA SER A 78 14.43 13.93 15.49
C SER A 78 13.69 13.45 14.25
N ALA A 79 12.76 14.27 13.75
CA ALA A 79 12.02 13.97 12.54
C ALA A 79 11.77 15.22 11.69
N GLU A 80 11.68 15.04 10.38
CA GLU A 80 11.41 16.11 9.43
C GLU A 80 10.57 15.64 8.25
N ASN A 81 9.89 16.58 7.60
CA ASN A 81 9.20 16.38 6.33
C ASN A 81 10.13 16.81 5.20
N GLU A 82 10.73 15.84 4.52
CA GLU A 82 11.60 16.05 3.37
C GLU A 82 10.78 16.19 2.09
N GLN A 83 10.82 17.36 1.46
CA GLN A 83 10.11 17.59 0.22
C GLN A 83 10.83 16.93 -0.96
N TRP A 84 10.18 15.95 -1.59
CA TRP A 84 10.74 15.26 -2.76
C TRP A 84 10.15 15.73 -4.09
N GLY A 85 9.02 16.43 -4.08
CA GLY A 85 8.36 16.86 -5.32
C GLY A 85 7.11 17.68 -5.07
N VAL A 86 6.25 17.71 -6.08
CA VAL A 86 4.94 18.36 -6.05
C VAL A 86 3.88 17.49 -6.71
N TRP A 87 2.63 17.60 -6.24
CA TRP A 87 1.51 16.82 -6.78
C TRP A 87 0.27 17.68 -6.95
N ARG A 88 -0.66 17.24 -7.83
CA ARG A 88 -1.97 17.86 -7.98
C ARG A 88 -2.71 17.83 -6.64
N GLY A 89 -2.99 19.02 -6.12
CA GLY A 89 -3.73 19.18 -4.89
C GLY A 89 -5.22 19.01 -5.08
N TRP A 90 -5.84 18.24 -4.20
CA TRP A 90 -7.27 17.93 -4.29
C TRP A 90 -7.85 17.65 -2.90
N GLU A 91 -9.13 17.99 -2.70
CA GLU A 91 -9.85 17.72 -1.46
C GLU A 91 -11.21 17.12 -1.79
N ARG A 92 -11.49 15.96 -1.21
CA ARG A 92 -12.78 15.28 -1.31
C ARG A 92 -13.83 15.98 -0.44
N GLY A 93 -15.04 16.16 -0.97
CA GLY A 93 -16.24 16.52 -0.21
C GLY A 93 -17.22 15.35 -0.12
N ILE A 94 -18.50 15.65 0.03
CA ILE A 94 -19.56 14.66 0.18
C ILE A 94 -19.98 14.12 -1.19
N THR A 95 -20.27 12.81 -1.26
CA THR A 95 -20.88 12.15 -2.43
C THR A 95 -22.24 11.57 -2.03
N HIS A 96 -23.31 11.99 -2.69
CA HIS A 96 -24.66 11.43 -2.56
C HIS A 96 -25.16 10.93 -3.91
N ILE A 97 -25.65 9.69 -3.93
CA ILE A 97 -26.14 9.03 -5.13
C ILE A 97 -27.49 8.39 -4.81
N ASP A 98 -28.54 8.83 -5.50
CA ASP A 98 -29.87 8.26 -5.34
C ASP A 98 -30.40 7.78 -6.69
N LEU A 99 -30.93 6.57 -6.76
CA LEU A 99 -31.86 6.19 -7.83
C LEU A 99 -33.18 6.91 -7.55
N VAL A 100 -33.72 7.64 -8.52
CA VAL A 100 -34.99 8.39 -8.38
C VAL A 100 -36.09 7.85 -9.29
N SER A 101 -35.77 7.08 -10.29
CA SER A 101 -36.70 6.37 -11.18
C SER A 101 -36.08 5.04 -11.60
N PRO A 102 -36.83 3.92 -11.65
CA PRO A 102 -38.31 3.78 -11.48
C PRO A 102 -38.79 3.76 -10.01
N ARG A 103 -37.89 3.72 -9.03
CA ARG A 103 -38.18 3.81 -7.59
C ARG A 103 -37.09 4.58 -6.88
N THR A 104 -37.37 5.12 -5.71
CA THR A 104 -36.39 5.85 -4.93
C THR A 104 -35.61 4.91 -4.01
N VAL A 105 -34.24 4.98 -4.06
CA VAL A 105 -33.35 4.31 -3.13
C VAL A 105 -31.97 4.98 -3.17
N SER A 106 -31.31 5.12 -2.03
CA SER A 106 -29.92 5.57 -1.96
C SER A 106 -28.99 4.46 -2.42
N LEU A 107 -28.00 4.81 -3.23
CA LEU A 107 -27.01 3.89 -3.78
C LEU A 107 -25.69 4.04 -3.02
N GLU A 108 -25.03 2.92 -2.77
CA GLU A 108 -23.72 2.90 -2.17
C GLU A 108 -22.65 3.18 -3.24
N GLY A 109 -22.03 4.34 -3.15
CA GLY A 109 -21.01 4.76 -4.12
C GLY A 109 -20.27 6.00 -3.66
N MET A 110 -19.11 6.25 -4.27
CA MET A 110 -18.30 7.42 -4.00
C MET A 110 -17.55 7.89 -5.24
N GLN A 111 -17.14 9.14 -5.19
CA GLN A 111 -16.32 9.78 -6.21
C GLN A 111 -14.93 9.15 -6.23
N LEU A 112 -14.34 8.94 -7.41
CA LEU A 112 -12.95 8.54 -7.53
C LEU A 112 -11.99 9.67 -7.13
N ALA A 113 -10.76 9.33 -6.76
CA ALA A 113 -9.72 10.29 -6.41
C ALA A 113 -9.46 11.27 -7.58
N TRP A 114 -9.22 12.54 -7.27
CA TRP A 114 -9.02 13.65 -8.22
C TRP A 114 -10.18 13.87 -9.22
N SER A 115 -11.33 13.27 -8.99
CA SER A 115 -12.51 13.52 -9.80
C SER A 115 -13.02 14.95 -9.60
N PRO A 116 -13.45 15.66 -10.66
CA PRO A 116 -14.04 16.98 -10.52
C PRO A 116 -15.32 16.99 -9.70
N GLY A 117 -15.51 18.04 -8.89
CA GLY A 117 -16.72 18.27 -8.13
C GLY A 117 -17.85 18.91 -8.96
N MET A 118 -19.06 18.86 -8.41
CA MET A 118 -20.27 19.44 -8.98
C MET A 118 -20.71 20.68 -8.18
N LYS A 119 -21.21 21.71 -8.87
CA LYS A 119 -21.74 22.92 -8.22
C LYS A 119 -23.14 22.74 -7.63
N LYS A 120 -23.91 21.80 -8.14
CA LYS A 120 -25.28 21.47 -7.72
C LYS A 120 -25.62 20.02 -8.08
N PRO A 121 -26.59 19.40 -7.41
CA PRO A 121 -27.08 18.08 -7.79
C PRO A 121 -27.60 18.05 -9.22
N VAL A 122 -27.32 16.95 -9.92
CA VAL A 122 -27.82 16.67 -11.27
C VAL A 122 -28.65 15.40 -11.25
N THR A 123 -29.85 15.47 -11.80
CA THR A 123 -30.71 14.30 -12.05
C THR A 123 -30.71 14.04 -13.54
N ALA A 124 -30.32 12.82 -13.93
CA ALA A 124 -30.26 12.43 -15.34
C ALA A 124 -30.42 10.92 -15.54
N GLU A 125 -30.77 10.55 -16.76
CA GLU A 125 -30.85 9.15 -17.21
C GLU A 125 -29.47 8.48 -17.14
N VAL A 126 -29.47 7.22 -16.73
CA VAL A 126 -28.29 6.33 -16.79
C VAL A 126 -28.36 5.48 -18.04
N ILE A 127 -27.30 5.46 -18.79
CA ILE A 127 -27.10 4.60 -19.96
C ILE A 127 -25.79 3.82 -19.82
N MET A 128 -25.57 2.81 -20.68
CA MET A 128 -24.33 2.06 -20.71
C MET A 128 -23.65 2.14 -22.06
N ILE A 129 -22.35 1.87 -22.11
CA ILE A 129 -21.60 1.71 -23.36
C ILE A 129 -22.25 0.61 -24.20
N PRO A 130 -22.62 0.89 -25.48
CA PRO A 130 -23.23 -0.11 -26.35
C PRO A 130 -22.22 -1.15 -26.84
N ASP A 131 -22.68 -2.32 -27.25
CA ASP A 131 -21.90 -3.25 -28.05
C ASP A 131 -22.00 -2.83 -29.53
N VAL A 132 -21.01 -2.11 -30.00
CA VAL A 132 -20.96 -1.58 -31.36
C VAL A 132 -20.18 -2.50 -32.29
N ALA A 133 -20.38 -2.34 -33.59
CA ALA A 133 -19.61 -3.09 -34.59
C ALA A 133 -18.12 -2.66 -34.61
N ASP A 134 -17.88 -1.34 -34.57
CA ASP A 134 -16.55 -0.72 -34.68
C ASP A 134 -16.51 0.69 -34.09
N SER A 135 -15.35 1.32 -34.15
CA SER A 135 -15.13 2.67 -33.64
C SER A 135 -15.91 3.78 -34.39
N ALA A 136 -16.30 3.54 -35.64
CA ALA A 136 -17.13 4.50 -36.39
C ALA A 136 -18.56 4.49 -35.83
N ALA A 137 -19.13 3.30 -35.60
CA ALA A 137 -20.43 3.15 -34.96
C ALA A 137 -20.43 3.74 -33.53
N PHE A 138 -19.32 3.60 -32.78
CA PHE A 138 -19.22 4.23 -31.46
C PHE A 138 -19.19 5.76 -31.55
N ARG A 139 -18.43 6.34 -32.49
CA ARG A 139 -18.43 7.79 -32.70
C ARG A 139 -19.80 8.33 -33.07
N ASN A 140 -20.60 7.59 -33.86
CA ASN A 140 -21.97 7.96 -34.18
C ASN A 140 -22.92 7.88 -32.97
N TRP A 141 -22.64 7.02 -32.01
CA TRP A 141 -23.41 6.91 -30.76
C TRP A 141 -23.02 7.98 -29.73
N LEU A 142 -21.76 8.42 -29.67
CA LEU A 142 -21.25 9.36 -28.67
C LEU A 142 -22.15 10.61 -28.43
N PRO A 143 -22.75 11.27 -29.42
CA PRO A 143 -23.63 12.43 -29.19
C PRO A 143 -24.86 12.11 -28.31
N THR A 144 -25.25 10.85 -28.19
CA THR A 144 -26.41 10.44 -27.38
C THR A 144 -26.14 10.48 -25.88
N VAL A 145 -24.86 10.60 -25.45
CA VAL A 145 -24.48 10.63 -24.02
C VAL A 145 -24.68 11.99 -23.39
N LYS A 146 -24.94 13.04 -24.20
CA LYS A 146 -25.06 14.42 -23.71
C LYS A 146 -26.09 14.54 -22.58
N GLY A 147 -25.62 15.02 -21.41
CA GLY A 147 -26.43 15.22 -20.23
C GLY A 147 -26.85 13.92 -19.50
N LYS A 148 -26.26 12.78 -19.84
CA LYS A 148 -26.55 11.48 -19.20
C LYS A 148 -25.38 10.97 -18.39
N PHE A 149 -25.66 10.08 -17.43
CA PHE A 149 -24.65 9.30 -16.73
C PHE A 149 -24.33 8.03 -17.52
N VAL A 150 -23.06 7.69 -17.69
CA VAL A 150 -22.64 6.57 -18.54
C VAL A 150 -21.89 5.52 -17.75
N MET A 151 -22.42 4.30 -17.73
CA MET A 151 -21.82 3.12 -17.10
C MET A 151 -20.70 2.55 -17.97
N ILE A 152 -19.50 2.34 -17.39
CA ILE A 152 -18.29 1.90 -18.11
C ILE A 152 -17.72 0.57 -17.65
N SER A 153 -18.29 -0.09 -16.65
CA SER A 153 -17.85 -1.39 -16.16
C SER A 153 -18.79 -2.51 -16.58
N MET A 154 -18.29 -3.75 -16.63
CA MET A 154 -19.13 -4.91 -16.87
C MET A 154 -20.02 -5.22 -15.66
N MET A 155 -21.17 -5.83 -15.90
CA MET A 155 -21.93 -6.49 -14.84
C MET A 155 -21.30 -7.85 -14.52
N GLN A 156 -21.08 -8.13 -13.24
CA GLN A 156 -20.62 -9.46 -12.82
C GLN A 156 -21.77 -10.48 -12.89
N PRO A 157 -21.51 -11.73 -13.34
CA PRO A 157 -22.56 -12.76 -13.37
C PRO A 157 -23.10 -13.09 -11.97
N THR A 158 -22.28 -12.91 -10.95
CA THR A 158 -22.66 -13.04 -9.55
C THR A 158 -21.81 -12.14 -8.66
N GLY A 159 -22.39 -11.57 -7.63
CA GLY A 159 -21.68 -10.85 -6.57
C GLY A 159 -21.15 -11.74 -5.44
N ARG A 160 -21.31 -13.07 -5.55
CA ARG A 160 -20.77 -13.99 -4.56
C ARG A 160 -19.26 -14.17 -4.74
N PRO A 161 -18.44 -13.96 -3.67
CA PRO A 161 -17.01 -14.21 -3.71
C PRO A 161 -16.67 -15.69 -3.96
N ASP A 162 -15.48 -15.96 -4.50
CA ASP A 162 -15.02 -17.32 -4.80
C ASP A 162 -14.99 -18.23 -3.57
N TYR A 163 -14.70 -17.70 -2.37
CA TYR A 163 -14.70 -18.49 -1.15
C TYR A 163 -16.12 -19.01 -0.80
N ASN A 164 -17.19 -18.24 -1.08
CA ASN A 164 -18.56 -18.71 -0.91
C ASN A 164 -18.89 -19.86 -1.88
N TRP A 165 -18.41 -19.76 -3.12
CA TRP A 165 -18.58 -20.82 -4.09
C TRP A 165 -17.82 -22.09 -3.69
N LYS A 166 -16.59 -21.95 -3.19
CA LYS A 166 -15.81 -23.08 -2.68
C LYS A 166 -16.47 -23.79 -1.49
N GLU A 167 -17.14 -23.05 -0.64
CA GLU A 167 -17.76 -23.56 0.58
C GLU A 167 -19.12 -24.21 0.30
N PHE A 168 -19.95 -23.63 -0.57
CA PHE A 168 -21.36 -23.97 -0.67
C PHE A 168 -21.78 -24.56 -2.01
N ALA A 169 -21.07 -24.31 -3.10
CA ALA A 169 -21.46 -24.79 -4.41
C ALA A 169 -20.97 -26.22 -4.68
N THR A 170 -21.63 -26.92 -5.61
CA THR A 170 -21.03 -28.11 -6.22
C THR A 170 -19.85 -27.70 -7.08
N GLU A 171 -18.88 -28.59 -7.28
CA GLU A 171 -17.71 -28.34 -8.13
C GLU A 171 -18.13 -27.92 -9.57
N GLU A 172 -19.10 -28.63 -10.14
CA GLU A 172 -19.64 -28.31 -11.47
C GLU A 172 -20.22 -26.89 -11.54
N SER A 173 -20.99 -26.49 -10.53
CA SER A 173 -21.58 -25.15 -10.46
C SER A 173 -20.52 -24.06 -10.29
N PHE A 174 -19.49 -24.33 -9.51
CA PHE A 174 -18.38 -23.40 -9.33
C PHE A 174 -17.56 -23.22 -10.61
N GLU A 175 -17.20 -24.31 -11.30
CA GLU A 175 -16.48 -24.25 -12.59
C GLU A 175 -17.32 -23.54 -13.67
N LYS A 176 -18.64 -23.78 -13.71
CA LYS A 176 -19.55 -23.07 -14.61
C LYS A 176 -19.49 -21.56 -14.33
N MET A 177 -19.61 -21.13 -13.08
CA MET A 177 -19.54 -19.72 -12.69
C MET A 177 -18.20 -19.08 -13.10
N LYS A 178 -17.07 -19.73 -12.87
CA LYS A 178 -15.75 -19.23 -13.28
C LYS A 178 -15.66 -19.04 -14.80
N LYS A 179 -16.19 -20.02 -15.56
CA LYS A 179 -16.24 -19.94 -17.03
C LYS A 179 -17.12 -18.77 -17.49
N GLU A 180 -18.30 -18.60 -16.92
CA GLU A 180 -19.20 -17.49 -17.24
C GLU A 180 -18.53 -16.14 -16.94
N ARG A 181 -17.87 -15.99 -15.78
CA ARG A 181 -17.14 -14.76 -15.43
C ARG A 181 -16.03 -14.45 -16.43
N THR A 182 -15.24 -15.46 -16.81
CA THR A 182 -14.19 -15.31 -17.84
C THR A 182 -14.77 -14.85 -19.18
N GLN A 183 -15.82 -15.52 -19.65
CA GLN A 183 -16.48 -15.19 -20.92
C GLN A 183 -17.04 -13.77 -20.94
N GLN A 184 -17.66 -13.31 -19.83
CA GLN A 184 -18.19 -11.95 -19.73
C GLN A 184 -17.07 -10.91 -19.65
N THR A 185 -15.97 -11.21 -18.95
CA THR A 185 -14.79 -10.34 -18.92
C THR A 185 -14.21 -10.14 -20.31
N GLU A 186 -14.04 -11.23 -21.06
CA GLU A 186 -13.56 -11.16 -22.44
C GLU A 186 -14.54 -10.43 -23.38
N ALA A 187 -15.85 -10.69 -23.22
CA ALA A 187 -16.86 -10.01 -24.01
C ALA A 187 -16.87 -8.49 -23.74
N TRP A 188 -16.73 -8.09 -22.49
CA TRP A 188 -16.61 -6.68 -22.12
C TRP A 188 -15.33 -6.05 -22.66
N ALA A 189 -14.20 -6.73 -22.55
CA ALA A 189 -12.93 -6.25 -23.11
C ALA A 189 -13.04 -6.03 -24.63
N ARG A 190 -13.67 -6.97 -25.36
CA ARG A 190 -13.97 -6.81 -26.80
C ARG A 190 -14.91 -5.64 -27.07
N ARG A 191 -15.95 -5.41 -26.23
CA ARG A 191 -16.86 -4.27 -26.34
C ARG A 191 -16.10 -2.95 -26.25
N ILE A 192 -15.21 -2.81 -25.23
CA ILE A 192 -14.36 -1.62 -25.08
C ILE A 192 -13.42 -1.47 -26.27
N GLN A 193 -12.75 -2.54 -26.72
CA GLN A 193 -11.83 -2.50 -27.86
C GLN A 193 -12.51 -1.99 -29.13
N LYS A 194 -13.73 -2.45 -29.43
CA LYS A 194 -14.52 -2.02 -30.60
C LYS A 194 -14.83 -0.52 -30.59
N THR A 195 -14.87 0.11 -29.43
CA THR A 195 -15.05 1.57 -29.34
C THR A 195 -13.88 2.37 -29.92
N GLY A 196 -12.69 1.76 -30.03
CA GLY A 196 -11.43 2.42 -30.39
C GLY A 196 -10.76 3.13 -29.22
N TYR A 197 -11.29 2.97 -28.02
CA TYR A 197 -10.75 3.52 -26.76
C TYR A 197 -10.32 2.39 -25.81
N ASN A 198 -9.61 2.74 -24.77
CA ASN A 198 -9.33 1.86 -23.62
C ASN A 198 -10.07 2.38 -22.37
N GLN A 199 -9.95 1.67 -21.25
CA GLN A 199 -10.63 2.06 -20.00
C GLN A 199 -10.28 3.47 -19.49
N ARG A 200 -9.06 3.98 -19.76
CA ARG A 200 -8.67 5.33 -19.37
C ARG A 200 -9.24 6.37 -20.32
N THR A 201 -9.07 6.18 -21.62
CA THR A 201 -9.42 7.19 -22.63
C THR A 201 -10.92 7.25 -22.93
N ILE A 202 -11.68 6.21 -22.64
CA ILE A 202 -13.14 6.21 -22.86
C ILE A 202 -13.86 7.22 -21.95
N ALA A 203 -13.41 7.36 -20.69
CA ALA A 203 -14.00 8.33 -19.77
C ALA A 203 -13.83 9.78 -20.30
N THR A 204 -12.65 10.10 -20.84
CA THR A 204 -12.38 11.40 -21.47
C THR A 204 -13.23 11.61 -22.72
N ALA A 205 -13.42 10.58 -23.56
CA ALA A 205 -14.27 10.68 -24.74
C ALA A 205 -15.74 10.93 -24.38
N LEU A 206 -16.24 10.33 -23.32
CA LEU A 206 -17.58 10.56 -22.79
C LEU A 206 -17.73 12.00 -22.24
N GLU A 207 -16.71 12.49 -21.53
CA GLU A 207 -16.65 13.86 -21.04
C GLU A 207 -16.71 14.86 -22.20
N ASP A 208 -15.89 14.67 -23.22
CA ASP A 208 -15.84 15.55 -24.40
C ASP A 208 -17.15 15.53 -25.22
N ALA A 209 -17.88 14.41 -25.18
CA ALA A 209 -19.21 14.29 -25.77
C ALA A 209 -20.33 14.91 -24.92
N GLY A 210 -20.02 15.44 -23.72
CA GLY A 210 -20.95 16.15 -22.87
C GLY A 210 -21.77 15.26 -21.93
N ALA A 211 -21.26 14.11 -21.54
CA ALA A 211 -21.88 13.30 -20.48
C ALA A 211 -22.00 14.10 -19.18
N ALA A 212 -22.99 13.77 -18.33
CA ALA A 212 -23.18 14.38 -17.01
C ALA A 212 -22.20 13.80 -15.96
N GLY A 213 -21.73 12.58 -16.17
CA GLY A 213 -20.74 11.89 -15.35
C GLY A 213 -20.51 10.46 -15.82
N VAL A 214 -19.49 9.84 -15.27
CA VAL A 214 -19.10 8.46 -15.57
C VAL A 214 -19.32 7.59 -14.33
N ILE A 215 -19.87 6.39 -14.53
CA ILE A 215 -20.16 5.42 -13.47
C ILE A 215 -19.31 4.18 -13.71
N ALA A 216 -18.42 3.88 -12.75
CA ALA A 216 -17.63 2.67 -12.71
C ALA A 216 -18.10 1.73 -11.59
N SER A 217 -17.65 0.49 -11.62
CA SER A 217 -17.70 -0.45 -10.51
C SER A 217 -16.45 -1.32 -10.57
N TYR A 218 -15.51 -1.05 -9.67
CA TYR A 218 -14.24 -1.78 -9.55
C TYR A 218 -14.34 -2.82 -8.43
N TRP A 219 -14.90 -3.96 -8.76
CA TRP A 219 -15.17 -5.00 -7.78
C TRP A 219 -13.92 -5.83 -7.44
N SER A 220 -13.69 -6.07 -6.15
CA SER A 220 -12.59 -6.88 -5.61
C SER A 220 -13.02 -8.22 -5.03
N ALA A 221 -14.20 -8.73 -5.42
CA ALA A 221 -14.79 -9.97 -4.92
C ALA A 221 -15.18 -9.93 -3.43
N GLY A 222 -15.51 -8.75 -2.90
CA GLY A 222 -16.10 -8.54 -1.57
C GLY A 222 -17.53 -8.00 -1.66
N PHE A 223 -18.32 -8.12 -0.59
CA PHE A 223 -19.67 -7.53 -0.48
C PHE A 223 -19.58 -6.04 -0.14
N GLY A 224 -20.29 -5.18 -0.87
CA GLY A 224 -20.35 -3.74 -0.65
C GLY A 224 -19.00 -3.01 -0.80
N VAL A 225 -18.05 -3.63 -1.50
CA VAL A 225 -16.71 -3.09 -1.66
C VAL A 225 -16.61 -2.23 -2.91
N GLN A 226 -16.01 -1.06 -2.77
CA GLN A 226 -15.69 -0.14 -3.85
C GLN A 226 -14.19 0.08 -3.88
N LYS A 227 -13.54 -0.18 -5.02
CA LYS A 227 -12.11 0.15 -5.22
C LYS A 227 -11.97 1.58 -5.72
N ILE A 228 -11.14 2.35 -5.05
CA ILE A 228 -10.92 3.75 -5.35
C ILE A 228 -9.56 3.94 -5.98
N PHE A 229 -9.58 4.38 -7.23
CA PHE A 229 -8.43 4.80 -8.01
C PHE A 229 -8.63 6.24 -8.52
N GLY A 230 -7.66 6.77 -9.27
CA GLY A 230 -7.75 8.08 -9.88
C GLY A 230 -8.80 8.15 -11.00
N ALA A 231 -9.57 9.22 -11.02
CA ALA A 231 -10.45 9.54 -12.13
C ALA A 231 -9.64 9.98 -13.38
N ASN A 232 -10.15 9.63 -14.55
CA ASN A 232 -9.57 10.06 -15.83
C ASN A 232 -10.33 11.25 -16.44
N THR A 233 -11.36 11.76 -15.78
CA THR A 233 -12.14 12.94 -16.19
C THR A 233 -11.58 14.21 -15.55
N LYS A 234 -11.71 15.35 -16.22
CA LYS A 234 -11.20 16.66 -15.78
C LYS A 234 -12.32 17.72 -15.62
N LYS A 235 -13.54 17.43 -16.07
CA LYS A 235 -14.67 18.40 -16.10
C LYS A 235 -15.95 17.83 -15.50
N ILE A 236 -16.13 16.51 -15.51
CA ILE A 236 -17.31 15.82 -15.01
C ILE A 236 -16.93 14.80 -13.93
N PRO A 237 -17.83 14.48 -12.98
CA PRO A 237 -17.52 13.49 -11.95
C PRO A 237 -17.40 12.08 -12.53
N THR A 238 -16.47 11.32 -11.99
CA THR A 238 -16.41 9.87 -12.09
C THR A 238 -16.65 9.27 -10.73
N ILE A 239 -17.65 8.39 -10.62
CA ILE A 239 -18.03 7.70 -9.38
C ILE A 239 -17.83 6.19 -9.54
N ASP A 240 -17.46 5.53 -8.45
CA ASP A 240 -17.54 4.07 -8.30
C ASP A 240 -18.76 3.72 -7.49
N ILE A 241 -19.57 2.77 -7.97
CA ILE A 241 -20.78 2.27 -7.28
C ILE A 241 -20.53 0.81 -6.90
N ALA A 242 -20.94 0.44 -5.68
CA ALA A 242 -20.87 -0.93 -5.20
C ALA A 242 -21.54 -1.90 -6.17
N LEU A 243 -20.98 -3.10 -6.28
CA LEU A 243 -21.40 -4.10 -7.27
C LEU A 243 -22.91 -4.35 -7.27
N GLU A 244 -23.51 -4.41 -6.09
CA GLU A 244 -24.91 -4.72 -5.88
C GLU A 244 -25.83 -3.67 -6.54
N ASP A 245 -25.53 -2.41 -6.31
CA ASP A 245 -26.26 -1.27 -6.87
C ASP A 245 -25.93 -1.05 -8.35
N TYR A 246 -24.66 -1.21 -8.73
CA TYR A 246 -24.25 -1.15 -10.13
C TYR A 246 -24.98 -2.22 -10.97
N GLY A 247 -25.04 -3.45 -10.48
CA GLY A 247 -25.74 -4.56 -11.14
C GLY A 247 -27.25 -4.30 -11.26
N MET A 248 -27.86 -3.65 -10.25
CA MET A 248 -29.25 -3.22 -10.34
C MET A 248 -29.43 -2.18 -11.44
N LEU A 249 -28.62 -1.13 -11.48
CA LEU A 249 -28.67 -0.10 -12.53
C LEU A 249 -28.45 -0.72 -13.92
N TYR A 250 -27.49 -1.64 -14.04
CA TYR A 250 -27.21 -2.32 -15.31
C TYR A 250 -28.43 -3.07 -15.82
N ARG A 251 -29.08 -3.88 -14.97
CA ARG A 251 -30.30 -4.62 -15.34
C ARG A 251 -31.46 -3.69 -15.71
N LEU A 252 -31.61 -2.55 -15.02
CA LEU A 252 -32.62 -1.55 -15.37
C LEU A 252 -32.38 -0.95 -16.76
N VAL A 253 -31.14 -0.60 -17.08
CA VAL A 253 -30.76 -0.09 -18.40
C VAL A 253 -30.97 -1.17 -19.48
N GLU A 254 -30.48 -2.38 -19.26
CA GLU A 254 -30.55 -3.50 -20.20
C GLU A 254 -31.99 -3.87 -20.56
N ASN A 255 -32.90 -3.78 -19.59
CA ASN A 255 -34.33 -4.06 -19.78
C ASN A 255 -35.16 -2.81 -20.18
N GLY A 256 -34.52 -1.71 -20.56
CA GLY A 256 -35.19 -0.54 -21.12
C GLY A 256 -36.01 0.30 -20.10
N ALA A 257 -35.73 0.13 -18.80
CA ALA A 257 -36.46 0.87 -17.74
C ALA A 257 -36.08 2.36 -17.63
N LYS A 258 -35.03 2.81 -18.36
CA LYS A 258 -34.51 4.19 -18.37
C LYS A 258 -34.31 4.77 -16.97
N PRO A 259 -33.49 4.14 -16.13
CA PRO A 259 -33.29 4.60 -14.75
C PRO A 259 -32.73 6.01 -14.72
N GLN A 260 -33.12 6.79 -13.71
CA GLN A 260 -32.56 8.11 -13.44
C GLN A 260 -31.90 8.10 -12.06
N ILE A 261 -30.71 8.67 -11.98
CA ILE A 261 -30.06 8.93 -10.70
C ILE A 261 -29.94 10.43 -10.46
N ARG A 262 -29.96 10.79 -9.17
CA ARG A 262 -29.55 12.10 -8.70
C ARG A 262 -28.19 11.97 -8.05
N LEU A 263 -27.20 12.71 -8.56
CA LEU A 263 -25.83 12.75 -8.07
C LEU A 263 -25.49 14.14 -7.53
N MET A 264 -24.89 14.18 -6.36
CA MET A 264 -24.10 15.29 -5.86
C MET A 264 -22.72 14.76 -5.47
N ALA A 265 -21.66 15.28 -6.06
CA ALA A 265 -20.27 14.92 -5.77
C ALA A 265 -19.48 16.20 -5.56
N GLU A 266 -18.93 16.38 -4.37
CA GLU A 266 -18.18 17.59 -4.01
C GLU A 266 -16.70 17.28 -4.00
N SER A 267 -15.91 18.17 -4.59
CA SER A 267 -14.45 18.19 -4.44
C SER A 267 -13.92 19.59 -4.76
N LYS A 268 -12.68 19.84 -4.34
CA LYS A 268 -11.97 21.07 -4.63
C LYS A 268 -10.62 20.78 -5.25
N GLU A 269 -10.31 21.46 -6.34
CA GLU A 269 -8.97 21.53 -6.89
C GLU A 269 -8.16 22.57 -6.10
N LEU A 270 -6.97 22.17 -5.63
CA LEU A 270 -6.12 23.01 -4.78
C LEU A 270 -4.84 23.47 -5.49
N GLY A 271 -4.72 23.20 -6.79
CA GLY A 271 -3.52 23.49 -7.58
C GLY A 271 -2.35 22.58 -7.19
N GLU A 272 -1.14 23.06 -7.38
CA GLU A 272 0.08 22.35 -7.05
C GLU A 272 0.33 22.37 -5.53
N LYS A 273 0.65 21.22 -4.94
CA LYS A 273 0.97 21.06 -3.52
C LYS A 273 2.32 20.36 -3.36
N PRO A 274 3.12 20.70 -2.34
CA PRO A 274 4.33 19.98 -2.05
C PRO A 274 4.01 18.53 -1.65
N ALA A 275 4.92 17.62 -1.98
CA ALA A 275 4.85 16.21 -1.62
C ALA A 275 6.10 15.83 -0.83
N PHE A 276 5.89 15.13 0.30
CA PHE A 276 6.94 14.87 1.30
C PHE A 276 7.10 13.38 1.57
N ASN A 277 8.29 13.02 2.08
CA ASN A 277 8.52 11.89 2.96
C ASN A 277 8.62 12.41 4.40
N THR A 278 8.22 11.63 5.40
CA THR A 278 8.58 11.91 6.80
C THR A 278 9.74 11.00 7.20
N ILE A 279 10.85 11.58 7.58
CA ILE A 279 12.08 10.88 7.96
C ILE A 279 12.34 11.11 9.45
N ALA A 280 12.45 10.02 10.23
CA ALA A 280 12.77 10.08 11.65
C ALA A 280 14.08 9.33 11.93
N THR A 281 14.96 9.88 12.79
CA THR A 281 16.32 9.39 12.95
C THR A 281 16.71 9.23 14.42
N ILE A 282 17.26 8.05 14.76
CA ILE A 282 18.03 7.82 15.99
C ILE A 282 19.50 7.69 15.57
N PRO A 283 20.36 8.68 15.88
CA PRO A 283 21.74 8.68 15.40
C PRO A 283 22.58 7.56 16.03
N GLY A 284 23.44 6.96 15.22
CA GLY A 284 24.41 5.96 15.63
C GLY A 284 25.54 6.57 16.45
N THR A 285 26.16 5.76 17.31
CA THR A 285 27.23 6.20 18.20
C THR A 285 28.63 5.70 17.81
N GLU A 286 28.72 4.53 17.19
CA GLU A 286 29.99 3.92 16.75
C GLU A 286 30.18 3.98 15.24
N LEU A 287 29.12 3.70 14.50
CA LEU A 287 29.08 3.67 13.04
C LEU A 287 27.93 4.58 12.53
N PRO A 288 27.99 5.90 12.81
CA PRO A 288 26.89 6.81 12.50
C PRO A 288 26.58 6.95 11.01
N GLU A 289 27.54 6.61 10.16
CA GLU A 289 27.42 6.65 8.68
C GLU A 289 26.93 5.32 8.08
N GLU A 290 26.58 4.33 8.90
CA GLU A 290 25.93 3.09 8.47
C GLU A 290 24.49 3.08 8.96
N TYR A 291 23.56 2.60 8.13
CA TYR A 291 22.12 2.84 8.32
C TYR A 291 21.30 1.55 8.35
N VAL A 292 20.40 1.46 9.32
CA VAL A 292 19.28 0.52 9.32
C VAL A 292 18.01 1.31 9.05
N ILE A 293 17.25 0.94 8.01
CA ILE A 293 16.05 1.67 7.59
C ILE A 293 14.80 0.85 7.88
N LEU A 294 13.87 1.43 8.63
CA LEU A 294 12.52 0.95 8.85
C LEU A 294 11.61 1.63 7.83
N SER A 295 10.97 0.87 6.96
CA SER A 295 10.36 1.34 5.72
C SER A 295 8.89 0.98 5.63
N ALA A 296 8.04 1.97 5.42
CA ALA A 296 6.62 1.80 5.10
C ALA A 296 6.10 3.03 4.37
N HIS A 297 5.19 2.87 3.40
CA HIS A 297 4.56 4.05 2.82
C HIS A 297 3.53 4.66 3.76
N PHE A 298 3.36 5.96 3.60
CA PHE A 298 2.54 6.78 4.46
C PHE A 298 1.23 7.19 3.81
N ASP A 299 1.25 7.35 2.51
CA ASP A 299 0.05 7.65 1.74
C ASP A 299 -0.92 6.46 1.68
N SER A 300 -2.11 6.73 1.25
CA SER A 300 -3.17 5.74 0.97
C SER A 300 -4.09 6.27 -0.11
N TRP A 301 -4.86 5.38 -0.74
CA TRP A 301 -6.07 5.81 -1.45
C TRP A 301 -7.10 6.37 -0.46
N ASP A 302 -8.04 7.18 -0.97
CA ASP A 302 -8.97 7.95 -0.15
C ASP A 302 -10.41 7.40 -0.13
N GLY A 303 -10.56 6.13 -0.46
CA GLY A 303 -11.86 5.44 -0.35
C GLY A 303 -12.24 5.08 1.07
N GLY A 304 -11.29 4.45 1.78
CA GLY A 304 -11.30 4.21 3.22
C GLY A 304 -10.35 5.16 3.93
N THR A 305 -9.86 4.74 5.10
CA THR A 305 -8.88 5.51 5.88
C THR A 305 -7.45 5.00 5.70
N GLY A 306 -7.24 4.01 4.81
CA GLY A 306 -5.94 3.40 4.58
C GLY A 306 -5.38 2.71 5.83
N ALA A 307 -6.23 1.98 6.57
CA ALA A 307 -5.86 1.39 7.84
C ALA A 307 -4.90 0.22 7.67
N THR A 308 -5.16 -0.67 6.71
CA THR A 308 -4.32 -1.82 6.41
C THR A 308 -3.39 -1.58 5.22
N ASP A 309 -3.69 -0.54 4.42
CA ASP A 309 -2.95 -0.10 3.25
C ASP A 309 -2.66 1.42 3.34
N ASN A 310 -1.62 1.87 4.00
CA ASN A 310 -0.63 1.09 4.77
C ASN A 310 -0.41 1.72 6.15
N ALA A 311 -1.49 2.17 6.86
CA ALA A 311 -1.30 2.71 8.21
C ALA A 311 -0.65 1.66 9.14
N THR A 312 -1.04 0.36 9.05
CA THR A 312 -0.44 -0.67 9.90
C THR A 312 1.06 -0.82 9.69
N GLY A 313 1.58 -0.74 8.47
CA GLY A 313 3.02 -0.74 8.21
C GLY A 313 3.70 0.48 8.83
N THR A 314 3.17 1.67 8.59
CA THR A 314 3.67 2.91 9.22
C THR A 314 3.66 2.83 10.75
N LEU A 315 2.56 2.34 11.36
CA LEU A 315 2.43 2.19 12.82
C LEU A 315 3.44 1.22 13.42
N VAL A 316 3.74 0.12 12.70
CA VAL A 316 4.80 -0.83 13.10
C VAL A 316 6.14 -0.13 13.17
N MET A 317 6.50 0.68 12.16
CA MET A 317 7.77 1.39 12.13
C MET A 317 7.84 2.48 13.21
N MET A 318 6.76 3.23 13.42
CA MET A 318 6.67 4.25 14.50
C MET A 318 6.81 3.62 15.88
N GLU A 319 6.09 2.53 16.15
CA GLU A 319 6.16 1.83 17.44
C GLU A 319 7.53 1.20 17.67
N ALA A 320 8.14 0.61 16.65
CA ALA A 320 9.50 0.08 16.71
C ALA A 320 10.51 1.19 17.07
N MET A 321 10.42 2.36 16.42
CA MET A 321 11.28 3.52 16.73
C MET A 321 11.08 4.03 18.15
N ARG A 322 9.83 4.12 18.62
CA ARG A 322 9.52 4.50 20.01
C ARG A 322 10.15 3.54 21.02
N ILE A 323 10.01 2.23 20.77
CA ILE A 323 10.58 1.19 21.63
C ILE A 323 12.10 1.26 21.63
N LEU A 324 12.72 1.37 20.45
CA LEU A 324 14.18 1.48 20.31
C LEU A 324 14.71 2.72 21.00
N LYS A 325 14.08 3.89 20.83
CA LYS A 325 14.50 5.12 21.52
C LYS A 325 14.52 4.97 23.02
N LYS A 326 13.57 4.22 23.58
CA LYS A 326 13.45 4.02 25.03
C LYS A 326 14.39 2.93 25.56
N MET A 327 14.54 1.80 24.84
CA MET A 327 15.26 0.62 25.32
C MET A 327 16.68 0.49 24.76
N TYR A 328 16.98 1.20 23.65
CA TYR A 328 18.25 1.19 22.94
C TYR A 328 18.57 2.59 22.38
N PRO A 329 18.69 3.62 23.27
CA PRO A 329 18.78 5.03 22.86
C PRO A 329 20.06 5.41 22.13
N ASN A 330 21.10 4.60 22.22
CA ASN A 330 22.42 4.84 21.65
C ASN A 330 22.78 3.68 20.70
N PRO A 331 22.14 3.58 19.54
CA PRO A 331 22.40 2.50 18.60
C PRO A 331 23.82 2.58 18.06
N LYS A 332 24.40 1.44 17.69
CA LYS A 332 25.73 1.40 17.07
C LYS A 332 25.70 2.06 15.68
N ARG A 333 24.69 1.71 14.85
CA ARG A 333 24.41 2.31 13.55
C ARG A 333 23.22 3.25 13.64
N THR A 334 23.17 4.26 12.79
CA THR A 334 22.01 5.14 12.69
C THR A 334 20.77 4.35 12.24
N ILE A 335 19.64 4.53 12.95
CA ILE A 335 18.35 3.92 12.61
C ILE A 335 17.45 5.02 12.06
N ILE A 336 16.94 4.82 10.85
CA ILE A 336 16.03 5.74 10.16
C ILE A 336 14.67 5.05 10.01
N ALA A 337 13.58 5.76 10.31
CA ALA A 337 12.26 5.40 9.83
C ALA A 337 11.91 6.29 8.63
N GLY A 338 11.68 5.67 7.47
CA GLY A 338 11.21 6.32 6.25
C GLY A 338 9.73 6.03 6.03
N HIS A 339 8.91 7.09 6.14
CA HIS A 339 7.48 7.07 5.84
C HIS A 339 7.27 7.72 4.47
N TRP A 340 7.15 6.87 3.45
CA TRP A 340 7.22 7.30 2.05
C TRP A 340 5.89 7.85 1.56
N GLY A 341 5.92 8.97 0.86
CA GLY A 341 4.75 9.55 0.22
C GLY A 341 4.65 9.13 -1.26
N SER A 342 3.41 8.98 -1.75
CA SER A 342 3.14 8.63 -3.15
C SER A 342 3.70 7.27 -3.61
N GLU A 343 3.66 6.30 -2.71
CA GLU A 343 3.87 4.89 -3.05
C GLU A 343 2.82 4.43 -4.04
N GLU A 344 1.56 4.71 -3.72
CA GLU A 344 0.35 4.36 -4.47
C GLU A 344 0.33 4.88 -5.91
N GLN A 345 1.11 5.92 -6.20
CA GLN A 345 1.25 6.48 -7.52
C GLN A 345 2.59 6.11 -8.17
N GLY A 346 3.30 5.14 -7.60
CA GLY A 346 4.47 4.49 -8.19
C GLY A 346 5.78 4.68 -7.44
N LEU A 347 5.78 4.48 -6.13
CA LEU A 347 6.96 4.47 -5.25
C LEU A 347 7.76 5.79 -5.29
N ASN A 348 7.08 6.95 -5.51
CA ASN A 348 7.80 8.19 -5.81
C ASN A 348 8.63 8.69 -4.63
N GLY A 349 8.12 8.56 -3.40
CA GLY A 349 8.83 8.97 -2.19
C GLY A 349 10.11 8.19 -1.95
N SER A 350 10.06 6.86 -1.96
CA SER A 350 11.25 6.03 -1.77
C SER A 350 12.26 6.12 -2.92
N ARG A 351 11.77 6.25 -4.17
CA ARG A 351 12.66 6.48 -5.32
C ARG A 351 13.40 7.79 -5.21
N SER A 352 12.70 8.86 -4.81
CA SER A 352 13.33 10.15 -4.62
C SER A 352 14.37 10.14 -3.50
N PHE A 353 14.07 9.47 -2.38
CA PHE A 353 15.04 9.30 -1.30
C PHE A 353 16.31 8.58 -1.79
N VAL A 354 16.16 7.51 -2.56
CA VAL A 354 17.30 6.77 -3.15
C VAL A 354 18.09 7.63 -4.13
N GLU A 355 17.43 8.51 -4.90
CA GLU A 355 18.09 9.43 -5.83
C GLU A 355 18.82 10.56 -5.11
N ASP A 356 18.24 11.09 -4.04
CA ASP A 356 18.72 12.30 -3.34
C ASP A 356 19.78 12.00 -2.27
N HIS A 357 19.83 10.75 -1.74
CA HIS A 357 20.73 10.32 -0.66
C HIS A 357 21.63 9.14 -1.04
N PRO A 358 22.44 9.24 -2.11
CA PRO A 358 23.31 8.14 -2.55
C PRO A 358 24.32 7.73 -1.46
N GLU A 359 24.77 8.65 -0.60
CA GLU A 359 25.66 8.40 0.53
C GLU A 359 25.03 7.53 1.63
N ILE A 360 23.74 7.73 1.91
CA ILE A 360 22.99 6.85 2.82
C ILE A 360 22.82 5.48 2.18
N VAL A 361 22.37 5.44 0.92
CA VAL A 361 22.10 4.21 0.17
C VAL A 361 23.33 3.32 0.04
N GLU A 362 24.53 3.90 -0.18
CA GLU A 362 25.79 3.15 -0.22
C GLU A 362 26.09 2.48 1.12
N ASN A 363 25.65 3.06 2.23
CA ASN A 363 25.98 2.63 3.58
C ASN A 363 24.81 1.95 4.32
N ILE A 364 23.78 1.51 3.60
CA ILE A 364 22.68 0.73 4.19
C ILE A 364 23.18 -0.64 4.64
N GLN A 365 22.94 -0.94 5.92
CA GLN A 365 23.11 -2.27 6.52
C GLN A 365 21.92 -3.17 6.19
N ALA A 366 20.67 -2.66 6.38
CA ALA A 366 19.44 -3.34 6.00
C ALA A 366 18.29 -2.36 5.88
N VAL A 367 17.34 -2.65 4.98
CA VAL A 367 16.01 -2.03 4.95
C VAL A 367 14.98 -3.10 5.30
N PHE A 368 14.14 -2.84 6.29
CA PHE A 368 12.99 -3.67 6.65
C PHE A 368 11.71 -2.95 6.24
N ASN A 369 11.02 -3.46 5.23
CA ASN A 369 9.82 -2.85 4.67
C ASN A 369 8.58 -3.67 4.99
N GLN A 370 7.51 -3.02 5.48
CA GLN A 370 6.21 -3.67 5.67
C GLN A 370 5.12 -2.90 4.94
N ASP A 371 4.43 -3.62 4.06
CA ASP A 371 3.34 -3.11 3.24
C ASP A 371 2.58 -4.29 2.64
N ASN A 372 1.64 -4.85 3.38
CA ASN A 372 0.68 -5.83 2.87
C ASN A 372 -0.35 -6.26 3.93
N GLY A 373 -1.05 -5.28 4.45
CA GLY A 373 -2.17 -5.50 5.35
C GLY A 373 -1.78 -5.59 6.83
N THR A 374 -2.68 -6.06 7.62
CA THR A 374 -2.63 -6.03 9.08
C THR A 374 -2.04 -7.28 9.72
N GLY A 375 -1.85 -8.35 8.95
CA GLY A 375 -1.47 -9.67 9.47
C GLY A 375 -0.04 -9.72 10.04
N ARG A 376 0.20 -10.71 10.91
CA ARG A 376 1.56 -11.01 11.37
C ARG A 376 2.45 -11.38 10.18
N VAL A 377 3.73 -11.07 10.29
CA VAL A 377 4.72 -11.44 9.27
C VAL A 377 4.85 -12.97 9.20
N VAL A 378 4.75 -13.51 8.00
CA VAL A 378 4.81 -14.96 7.73
C VAL A 378 5.86 -15.35 6.70
N ASN A 379 6.47 -14.38 6.02
CA ASN A 379 7.52 -14.69 5.06
C ASN A 379 8.58 -13.58 4.99
N ILE A 380 9.85 -13.96 4.94
CA ILE A 380 10.99 -13.10 4.68
C ILE A 380 11.92 -13.81 3.69
N THR A 381 12.18 -13.19 2.54
CA THR A 381 13.08 -13.74 1.52
C THR A 381 14.39 -12.96 1.47
N GLY A 382 15.47 -13.61 1.01
CA GLY A 382 16.77 -12.97 0.81
C GLY A 382 16.82 -12.01 -0.38
N GLN A 383 15.72 -11.86 -1.14
CA GLN A 383 15.60 -10.92 -2.27
C GLN A 383 16.72 -11.03 -3.31
N GLY A 384 17.32 -12.22 -3.44
CA GLY A 384 18.41 -12.48 -4.37
C GLY A 384 19.81 -12.10 -3.85
N PHE A 385 19.96 -11.64 -2.61
CA PHE A 385 21.28 -11.46 -2.00
C PHE A 385 21.88 -12.82 -1.60
N LEU A 386 23.04 -13.13 -2.14
CA LEU A 386 23.65 -14.47 -2.05
C LEU A 386 23.85 -14.91 -0.59
N HIS A 387 24.32 -14.00 0.26
CA HIS A 387 24.67 -14.27 1.66
C HIS A 387 23.55 -13.93 2.67
N ALA A 388 22.32 -13.68 2.21
CA ALA A 388 21.19 -13.36 3.10
C ALA A 388 20.94 -14.47 4.14
N TYR A 389 21.28 -15.73 3.83
CA TYR A 389 21.16 -16.88 4.74
C TYR A 389 22.12 -16.82 5.96
N GLU A 390 23.12 -15.95 5.95
CA GLU A 390 24.07 -15.81 7.05
C GLU A 390 23.55 -14.84 8.10
N TYR A 391 23.03 -13.68 7.70
CA TYR A 391 22.65 -12.61 8.62
C TYR A 391 21.17 -12.61 8.99
N ILE A 392 20.22 -12.88 8.10
CA ILE A 392 18.79 -12.88 8.45
C ILE A 392 18.45 -13.93 9.52
N PRO A 393 18.88 -15.21 9.40
CA PRO A 393 18.66 -16.17 10.48
C PRO A 393 19.37 -15.80 11.78
N ARG A 394 20.56 -15.18 11.73
CA ARG A 394 21.27 -14.70 12.90
C ARG A 394 20.45 -13.63 13.65
N TRP A 395 19.85 -12.68 12.92
CA TRP A 395 18.97 -11.66 13.53
C TRP A 395 17.66 -12.26 14.03
N LEU A 396 17.04 -13.14 13.27
CA LEU A 396 15.80 -13.83 13.68
C LEU A 396 15.98 -14.73 14.91
N SER A 397 17.19 -15.22 15.17
CA SER A 397 17.47 -16.06 16.34
C SER A 397 17.24 -15.35 17.67
N ALA A 398 17.23 -14.00 17.68
CA ALA A 398 16.96 -13.17 18.84
C ALA A 398 15.45 -12.86 19.04
N VAL A 399 14.63 -13.10 18.02
CA VAL A 399 13.19 -12.86 18.06
C VAL A 399 12.49 -14.00 18.80
N PRO A 400 11.46 -13.73 19.64
CA PRO A 400 10.70 -14.75 20.35
C PRO A 400 10.20 -15.86 19.42
N ARG A 401 10.29 -17.12 19.91
CA ARG A 401 9.93 -18.27 19.11
C ARG A 401 8.46 -18.28 18.69
N GLU A 402 7.56 -17.76 19.51
CA GLU A 402 6.14 -17.60 19.19
C GLU A 402 5.89 -16.69 17.99
N ILE A 403 6.83 -15.82 17.64
CA ILE A 403 6.77 -14.97 16.43
C ILE A 403 7.43 -15.71 15.27
N THR A 404 8.66 -16.20 15.45
CA THR A 404 9.44 -16.80 14.36
C THR A 404 8.89 -18.13 13.87
N THR A 405 8.14 -18.88 14.70
CA THR A 405 7.52 -20.17 14.30
C THR A 405 6.53 -20.03 13.13
N HIS A 406 6.06 -18.80 12.88
CA HIS A 406 5.15 -18.49 11.77
C HIS A 406 5.84 -17.94 10.53
N ILE A 407 7.16 -17.70 10.59
CA ILE A 407 7.91 -17.05 9.51
C ILE A 407 8.63 -18.10 8.68
N GLU A 408 8.24 -18.21 7.43
CA GLU A 408 8.98 -18.94 6.41
C GLU A 408 10.07 -18.05 5.83
N THR A 409 11.26 -18.62 5.63
CA THR A 409 12.38 -17.93 5.01
C THR A 409 12.85 -18.66 3.76
N SER A 410 13.23 -17.92 2.72
CA SER A 410 13.83 -18.50 1.52
C SER A 410 15.05 -17.72 1.07
N PHE A 411 16.14 -18.45 0.84
CA PHE A 411 17.45 -17.89 0.48
C PHE A 411 18.04 -18.58 -0.76
N PRO A 412 18.66 -17.85 -1.68
CA PRO A 412 18.76 -16.39 -1.72
C PRO A 412 17.44 -15.72 -2.12
N GLY A 413 16.43 -16.46 -2.58
CA GLY A 413 15.19 -15.91 -3.12
C GLY A 413 15.38 -15.23 -4.48
N SER A 414 14.41 -14.45 -4.90
CA SER A 414 14.50 -13.64 -6.12
C SER A 414 14.13 -12.19 -5.81
N PRO A 415 14.83 -11.21 -6.40
CA PRO A 415 14.53 -9.81 -6.19
C PRO A 415 13.18 -9.46 -6.82
N SER A 416 12.35 -8.70 -6.10
CA SER A 416 11.11 -8.15 -6.64
C SER A 416 11.31 -6.71 -7.11
N GLY A 417 10.92 -6.42 -8.35
CA GLY A 417 11.07 -5.09 -8.97
C GLY A 417 9.89 -4.15 -8.74
N GLY A 418 9.00 -4.46 -7.80
CA GLY A 418 7.81 -3.66 -7.50
C GLY A 418 7.01 -4.25 -6.35
N GLY A 419 5.81 -3.71 -6.13
CA GLY A 419 4.89 -4.15 -5.10
C GLY A 419 5.00 -3.36 -3.80
N SER A 420 6.11 -2.71 -3.49
CA SER A 420 6.28 -1.72 -2.42
C SER A 420 7.67 -1.09 -2.43
N ASP A 421 7.95 -0.18 -1.51
CA ASP A 421 9.12 0.71 -1.43
C ASP A 421 10.47 -0.01 -1.31
N TYR A 422 10.53 -1.24 -0.77
CA TYR A 422 11.77 -2.02 -0.77
C TYR A 422 12.38 -2.17 -2.19
N ALA A 423 11.52 -2.15 -3.23
CA ALA A 423 11.96 -2.27 -4.62
C ALA A 423 12.82 -1.09 -5.09
N SER A 424 12.63 0.11 -4.53
CA SER A 424 13.46 1.28 -4.82
C SER A 424 14.90 1.07 -4.36
N PHE A 425 15.09 0.47 -3.19
CA PHE A 425 16.40 0.14 -2.61
C PHE A 425 17.05 -1.07 -3.31
N LEU A 426 16.27 -2.12 -3.60
CA LEU A 426 16.76 -3.27 -4.35
C LEU A 426 17.31 -2.91 -5.72
N ALA A 427 16.64 -1.99 -6.42
CA ALA A 427 17.04 -1.58 -7.77
C ALA A 427 18.45 -0.99 -7.82
N VAL A 428 18.92 -0.40 -6.72
CA VAL A 428 20.28 0.13 -6.57
C VAL A 428 21.22 -0.81 -5.83
N GLY A 429 20.76 -2.03 -5.49
CA GLY A 429 21.57 -3.06 -4.84
C GLY A 429 21.74 -2.88 -3.34
N ALA A 430 20.90 -2.09 -2.68
CA ALA A 430 20.87 -2.01 -1.22
C ALA A 430 20.11 -3.21 -0.62
N PRO A 431 20.58 -3.81 0.49
CA PRO A 431 19.92 -4.95 1.13
C PRO A 431 18.56 -4.53 1.71
N ALA A 432 17.48 -4.85 1.00
CA ALA A 432 16.13 -4.49 1.38
C ALA A 432 15.21 -5.73 1.40
N PHE A 433 14.48 -5.91 2.49
CA PHE A 433 13.69 -7.10 2.78
C PHE A 433 12.24 -6.74 3.05
N SER A 434 11.33 -7.41 2.35
CA SER A 434 9.89 -7.31 2.62
C SER A 434 9.53 -8.21 3.80
N LEU A 435 8.86 -7.64 4.80
CA LEU A 435 8.23 -8.34 5.92
C LEU A 435 6.80 -8.70 5.50
N SER A 436 6.66 -9.80 4.75
CA SER A 436 5.38 -10.18 4.14
C SER A 436 4.39 -10.73 5.16
N SER A 437 3.20 -10.15 5.20
CA SER A 437 2.17 -10.42 6.20
C SER A 437 1.18 -11.49 5.78
N LEU A 438 0.53 -12.11 6.77
CA LEU A 438 -0.61 -12.98 6.58
C LEU A 438 -1.78 -12.19 5.96
N ASN A 439 -2.38 -12.78 4.94
CA ASN A 439 -3.49 -12.15 4.22
C ASN A 439 -4.83 -12.34 4.95
N TRP A 440 -5.31 -11.32 5.63
CA TRP A 440 -6.64 -11.22 6.23
C TRP A 440 -7.72 -10.82 5.21
N SER A 441 -7.75 -11.48 4.04
CA SER A 441 -8.60 -11.08 2.91
C SER A 441 -8.31 -9.67 2.38
N TYR A 442 -7.08 -9.22 2.51
CA TYR A 442 -6.58 -7.89 2.14
C TYR A 442 -7.03 -7.50 0.73
N TYR A 443 -6.71 -8.30 -0.29
CA TYR A 443 -7.03 -7.99 -1.68
C TYR A 443 -8.52 -7.94 -2.01
N ASN A 444 -9.36 -8.60 -1.19
CA ASN A 444 -10.80 -8.66 -1.41
C ASN A 444 -11.56 -7.53 -0.71
N TYR A 445 -11.09 -7.09 0.46
CA TYR A 445 -11.86 -6.20 1.29
C TYR A 445 -11.20 -4.86 1.60
N THR A 446 -9.87 -4.78 1.69
CA THR A 446 -9.22 -3.58 2.20
C THR A 446 -8.30 -2.91 1.18
N TRP A 447 -7.54 -3.66 0.38
CA TRP A 447 -6.60 -3.10 -0.58
C TRP A 447 -7.28 -2.13 -1.57
N HIS A 448 -6.98 -0.81 -1.41
CA HIS A 448 -7.52 0.31 -2.21
C HIS A 448 -9.04 0.46 -2.12
N THR A 449 -9.67 0.13 -0.99
CA THR A 449 -11.13 0.12 -0.91
C THR A 449 -11.72 1.10 0.12
N ASN A 450 -13.04 1.34 -0.02
CA ASN A 450 -13.83 2.08 0.97
C ASN A 450 -13.99 1.35 2.32
N ARG A 451 -13.53 0.10 2.42
CA ARG A 451 -13.64 -0.73 3.64
C ARG A 451 -12.33 -0.84 4.41
N ASP A 452 -11.28 -0.16 3.97
CA ASP A 452 -10.00 -0.12 4.67
C ASP A 452 -10.04 0.89 5.83
N THR A 453 -10.55 0.44 6.97
CA THR A 453 -10.88 1.24 8.14
C THR A 453 -10.31 0.62 9.42
N TYR A 454 -10.23 1.40 10.52
CA TYR A 454 -9.66 1.02 11.82
C TYR A 454 -10.08 -0.38 12.32
N ASP A 455 -11.34 -0.74 12.17
CA ASP A 455 -11.91 -2.02 12.60
C ASP A 455 -11.38 -3.25 11.84
N LYS A 456 -10.54 -3.05 10.83
CA LYS A 456 -9.84 -4.12 10.10
C LYS A 456 -8.46 -4.42 10.67
N ILE A 457 -7.98 -3.62 11.63
CA ILE A 457 -6.65 -3.80 12.23
C ILE A 457 -6.68 -4.97 13.23
N VAL A 458 -5.80 -5.93 13.04
CA VAL A 458 -5.56 -7.04 13.97
C VAL A 458 -4.38 -6.66 14.87
N PHE A 459 -4.66 -6.00 16.00
CA PHE A 459 -3.65 -5.40 16.86
C PHE A 459 -2.63 -6.37 17.43
N ASP A 460 -3.00 -7.60 17.72
CA ASP A 460 -2.07 -8.62 18.21
C ASP A 460 -1.01 -8.98 17.16
N ASP A 461 -1.42 -9.06 15.89
CA ASP A 461 -0.51 -9.30 14.76
C ASP A 461 0.39 -8.08 14.53
N VAL A 462 -0.16 -6.87 14.57
CA VAL A 462 0.60 -5.61 14.40
C VAL A 462 1.61 -5.42 15.54
N GLN A 463 1.24 -5.77 16.80
CA GLN A 463 2.16 -5.72 17.93
C GLN A 463 3.30 -6.73 17.77
N SER A 464 3.00 -7.95 17.31
CA SER A 464 4.03 -8.96 16.98
C SER A 464 4.99 -8.45 15.92
N ASN A 465 4.49 -7.74 14.90
CA ASN A 465 5.32 -7.14 13.86
C ASN A 465 6.20 -6.00 14.41
N ALA A 466 5.71 -5.19 15.35
CA ALA A 466 6.51 -4.13 15.98
C ALA A 466 7.65 -4.73 16.83
N ILE A 467 7.39 -5.83 17.55
CA ILE A 467 8.43 -6.56 18.28
C ILE A 467 9.49 -7.12 17.32
N LEU A 468 9.05 -7.81 16.26
CA LEU A 468 9.92 -8.35 15.23
C LEU A 468 10.80 -7.26 14.62
N THR A 469 10.20 -6.16 14.18
CA THR A 469 10.90 -5.04 13.52
C THR A 469 11.90 -4.37 14.44
N ALA A 470 11.53 -4.10 15.71
CA ALA A 470 12.44 -3.51 16.69
C ALA A 470 13.66 -4.42 16.98
N ILE A 471 13.43 -5.74 17.11
CA ILE A 471 14.53 -6.69 17.36
C ILE A 471 15.41 -6.83 16.10
N LEU A 472 14.83 -6.91 14.91
CA LEU A 472 15.61 -6.95 13.67
C LEU A 472 16.47 -5.70 13.49
N ALA A 473 15.92 -4.50 13.78
CA ALA A 473 16.66 -3.25 13.73
C ALA A 473 17.80 -3.22 14.76
N TYR A 474 17.55 -3.64 16.00
CA TYR A 474 18.55 -3.77 17.03
C TYR A 474 19.69 -4.73 16.59
N MET A 475 19.32 -5.92 16.15
CA MET A 475 20.30 -6.94 15.75
C MET A 475 21.12 -6.53 14.52
N ALA A 476 20.50 -5.89 13.53
CA ALA A 476 21.20 -5.35 12.35
C ALA A 476 22.09 -4.18 12.73
N SER A 477 21.70 -3.33 13.68
CA SER A 477 22.52 -2.23 14.18
C SER A 477 23.75 -2.74 14.94
N GLU A 478 23.61 -3.78 15.75
CA GLU A 478 24.69 -4.38 16.56
C GLU A 478 25.57 -5.39 15.81
N ASP A 479 25.17 -5.80 14.61
CA ASP A 479 25.94 -6.81 13.87
C ASP A 479 27.36 -6.31 13.60
N PRO A 480 28.40 -7.07 14.01
CA PRO A 480 29.78 -6.68 13.75
C PRO A 480 30.14 -6.70 12.25
N GLU A 481 29.38 -7.45 11.46
CA GLU A 481 29.60 -7.61 10.04
C GLU A 481 28.69 -6.69 9.23
N ARG A 482 29.23 -6.08 8.19
CA ARG A 482 28.45 -5.38 7.19
C ARG A 482 27.75 -6.38 6.29
N THR A 483 26.46 -6.13 6.00
CA THR A 483 25.66 -6.98 5.12
C THR A 483 26.24 -7.04 3.72
N SER A 484 26.48 -8.24 3.21
CA SER A 484 26.94 -8.45 1.84
C SER A 484 25.90 -8.01 0.82
N ARG A 485 26.36 -7.34 -0.25
CA ARG A 485 25.53 -6.94 -1.40
C ARG A 485 25.74 -7.84 -2.61
N GLU A 486 26.43 -8.97 -2.43
CA GLU A 486 26.67 -9.92 -3.51
C GLU A 486 25.34 -10.52 -3.98
N LYS A 487 25.14 -10.46 -5.30
CA LYS A 487 23.92 -10.86 -5.97
C LYS A 487 24.00 -12.30 -6.44
N ALA A 488 22.97 -13.08 -6.17
CA ALA A 488 22.84 -14.42 -6.71
C ALA A 488 22.60 -14.40 -8.23
N VAL A 489 23.04 -15.44 -8.92
CA VAL A 489 22.64 -15.68 -10.30
C VAL A 489 21.17 -16.07 -10.32
N LEU A 490 20.34 -15.27 -10.99
CA LEU A 490 18.90 -15.48 -11.03
C LEU A 490 18.53 -16.66 -11.94
N PRO A 491 17.44 -17.36 -11.67
CA PRO A 491 16.99 -18.48 -12.48
C PRO A 491 16.47 -18.04 -13.86
N ILE A 492 16.30 -19.00 -14.77
CA ILE A 492 15.56 -18.81 -16.02
C ILE A 492 14.07 -18.73 -15.69
N ASN A 493 13.39 -17.72 -16.22
CA ASN A 493 11.95 -17.59 -16.08
C ASN A 493 11.24 -18.75 -16.83
N PRO A 494 10.50 -19.64 -16.15
CA PRO A 494 9.91 -20.81 -16.78
C PRO A 494 8.81 -20.48 -17.81
N ARG A 495 8.23 -19.27 -17.76
CA ARG A 495 7.19 -18.84 -18.71
C ARG A 495 7.77 -18.26 -20.00
N THR A 496 8.91 -17.58 -19.91
CA THR A 496 9.50 -16.88 -21.06
C THR A 496 10.75 -17.56 -21.61
N GLY A 497 11.35 -18.50 -20.86
CA GLY A 497 12.64 -19.12 -21.19
C GLY A 497 13.84 -18.17 -21.12
N SER A 498 13.64 -16.94 -20.64
CA SER A 498 14.68 -15.92 -20.57
C SER A 498 15.33 -15.87 -19.19
N GLN A 499 16.62 -15.51 -19.13
CA GLN A 499 17.31 -15.22 -17.87
C GLN A 499 16.59 -14.09 -17.13
N MET A 500 16.27 -14.28 -15.85
CA MET A 500 15.75 -13.20 -15.00
C MET A 500 16.88 -12.20 -14.71
N ASN A 501 16.53 -10.92 -14.69
CA ASN A 501 17.45 -9.83 -14.40
C ASN A 501 17.10 -9.17 -13.07
N TRP A 502 18.08 -8.55 -12.44
CA TRP A 502 17.83 -7.66 -11.32
C TRP A 502 16.97 -6.48 -11.75
N PRO A 503 16.11 -5.97 -10.84
CA PRO A 503 15.32 -4.78 -11.11
C PRO A 503 16.19 -3.59 -11.51
N ASN A 504 15.72 -2.83 -12.51
CA ASN A 504 16.36 -1.58 -12.88
C ASN A 504 15.83 -0.43 -12.04
N GLN A 505 16.69 0.49 -11.67
CA GLN A 505 16.29 1.74 -11.05
C GLN A 505 15.32 2.51 -11.98
N ARG A 506 14.23 2.98 -11.40
CA ARG A 506 13.26 3.87 -12.07
C ARG A 506 13.32 5.22 -11.39
N LYS A 507 13.21 6.29 -12.16
CA LYS A 507 13.19 7.66 -11.64
C LYS A 507 11.86 7.95 -10.94
N ALA A 508 11.93 8.79 -9.91
CA ALA A 508 10.75 9.36 -9.27
C ALA A 508 10.02 10.33 -10.21
N THR A 509 8.69 10.31 -10.17
CA THR A 509 7.87 11.37 -10.79
C THR A 509 7.80 12.55 -9.82
N ARG A 510 8.65 13.55 -10.02
CA ARG A 510 8.75 14.72 -9.12
C ARG A 510 7.61 15.72 -9.24
N ARG A 511 6.82 15.63 -10.32
CA ARG A 511 5.64 16.46 -10.56
C ARG A 511 4.56 15.62 -11.22
N GLY A 512 3.50 15.30 -10.48
CA GLY A 512 2.49 14.33 -10.92
C GLY A 512 1.05 14.76 -10.70
N GLY A 513 0.11 13.95 -11.25
CA GLY A 513 -1.33 14.17 -11.11
C GLY A 513 -1.93 15.23 -12.05
N PHE A 514 -1.16 15.77 -12.99
CA PHE A 514 -1.58 16.84 -13.94
C PHE A 514 -1.89 16.32 -15.34
N ASP A 515 -1.48 15.10 -15.69
CA ASP A 515 -1.62 14.47 -17.01
C ASP A 515 -3.02 13.89 -17.27
#